data_a0aea7cf5d804c4d6eccda6fd8f00135
#
_entry.id   a0aea7cf5d804c4d6eccda6fd8f00135
#
_cell.length_a   1.000
_cell.length_b   1.000
_cell.length_c   1.000
_cell.angle_alpha   90.00
_cell.angle_beta   90.00
_cell.angle_gamma   90.00
#
_symmetry.space_group_name_H-M   'P 1'
#
loop_
_entity.id
_entity.type
_entity.pdbx_description
1 polymer ?
#
loop_
_entity_poly.entity_id
_entity_poly.type
_entity_poly.pdbx_seq_one_letter_code
_entity_poly.pdbx_strand_id
1 'polypeptide(L)'
;MKKNFFKVATGVLFIGAMSMMFVSCKTAKVLSPADSGEVEIKTPCSGSEFNSNSKALRFSAIGESMDQMTAKKKAMSEARAGLAGAINTLVKGVTDNYVKSGNYNNKEELMKNYEGMNREVINQSLAGSVVICEKATVIKSSGNYKYYVCLELGGSDILQQINNKMTNNEQLKVDYNYEKYKKTFNEEMGKIGQ
;
A
#
# COMPACT_ATOMS: atom_id res chain seq x y z
N MET A 1 -2.03 -39.19 91.77
CA MET A 1 -1.05 -38.23 92.31
C MET A 1 -0.16 -37.71 91.19
N LYS A 2 0.00 -36.37 91.05
CA LYS A 2 1.00 -35.63 90.27
C LYS A 2 0.66 -35.48 88.75
N LYS A 3 0.07 -34.39 88.41
CA LYS A 3 0.43 -33.03 87.96
C LYS A 3 1.02 -33.01 86.57
N ASN A 4 0.18 -32.68 85.69
CA ASN A 4 0.48 -32.32 84.31
C ASN A 4 1.04 -30.90 84.27
N PHE A 5 2.09 -30.68 83.43
CA PHE A 5 2.61 -29.37 83.08
C PHE A 5 2.42 -29.22 81.59
N PHE A 6 1.52 -28.29 81.28
CA PHE A 6 1.15 -27.88 79.94
C PHE A 6 2.14 -26.81 79.47
N LYS A 7 2.91 -27.06 78.44
CA LYS A 7 3.72 -26.04 77.79
C LYS A 7 3.03 -25.59 76.52
N VAL A 8 2.53 -24.36 76.57
CA VAL A 8 1.96 -23.62 75.45
C VAL A 8 3.13 -23.14 74.60
N ALA A 9 3.22 -23.66 73.35
CA ALA A 9 4.13 -23.13 72.36
C ALA A 9 3.40 -22.07 71.53
N THR A 10 3.87 -20.87 71.66
CA THR A 10 3.35 -19.67 70.92
C THR A 10 3.86 -19.72 69.48
N GLY A 11 2.97 -20.07 68.54
CA GLY A 11 3.24 -20.01 67.13
C GLY A 11 3.07 -18.56 66.62
N VAL A 12 4.17 -17.97 66.21
CA VAL A 12 4.16 -16.65 65.55
C VAL A 12 3.73 -16.83 64.09
N LEU A 13 2.55 -16.38 63.76
CA LEU A 13 2.02 -16.35 62.40
C LEU A 13 2.64 -15.16 61.63
N PHE A 14 3.61 -15.45 60.76
CA PHE A 14 4.10 -14.44 59.83
C PHE A 14 3.11 -14.33 58.66
N ILE A 15 2.24 -13.31 58.72
CA ILE A 15 1.41 -12.90 57.60
C ILE A 15 2.27 -12.07 56.67
N GLY A 16 2.83 -12.69 55.66
CA GLY A 16 3.52 -12.01 54.54
C GLY A 16 2.50 -11.22 53.69
N ALA A 17 2.41 -9.93 53.88
CA ALA A 17 1.66 -9.03 53.01
C ALA A 17 2.35 -8.95 51.65
N MET A 18 1.88 -9.75 50.70
CA MET A 18 2.30 -9.70 49.29
C MET A 18 1.64 -8.49 48.63
N SER A 19 2.34 -7.34 48.67
CA SER A 19 1.94 -6.12 47.96
C SER A 19 1.95 -6.40 46.45
N MET A 20 0.79 -6.66 45.87
CA MET A 20 0.61 -6.61 44.42
C MET A 20 0.72 -5.15 43.96
N MET A 21 1.89 -4.78 43.44
CA MET A 21 2.06 -3.55 42.69
C MET A 21 1.30 -3.71 41.36
N PHE A 22 0.08 -3.18 41.32
CA PHE A 22 -0.60 -2.94 40.06
C PHE A 22 0.18 -1.86 39.30
N VAL A 23 1.02 -2.29 38.37
CA VAL A 23 1.57 -1.38 37.36
C VAL A 23 0.42 -0.99 36.46
N SER A 24 -0.22 0.13 36.81
CA SER A 24 -1.19 0.78 35.92
C SER A 24 -0.43 1.30 34.72
N CYS A 25 -0.39 0.53 33.62
CA CYS A 25 -0.04 1.07 32.32
C CYS A 25 -1.04 2.17 32.00
N LYS A 26 -0.65 3.43 32.21
CA LYS A 26 -1.35 4.57 31.61
C LYS A 26 -1.26 4.39 30.10
N THR A 27 -2.33 3.93 29.48
CA THR A 27 -2.51 3.99 28.03
C THR A 27 -2.27 5.45 27.64
N ALA A 28 -1.22 5.70 26.89
CA ALA A 28 -0.97 7.03 26.33
C ALA A 28 -2.21 7.41 25.52
N LYS A 29 -2.90 8.46 25.95
CA LYS A 29 -4.06 8.99 25.23
C LYS A 29 -3.52 9.47 23.89
N VAL A 30 -3.90 8.80 22.81
CA VAL A 30 -3.61 9.29 21.45
C VAL A 30 -4.37 10.60 21.34
N LEU A 31 -3.62 11.71 21.32
CA LEU A 31 -4.17 13.04 21.11
C LEU A 31 -4.88 13.08 19.76
N SER A 32 -6.09 13.59 19.72
CA SER A 32 -6.75 13.87 18.44
C SER A 32 -6.00 15.00 17.71
N PRO A 33 -6.00 15.07 16.37
CA PRO A 33 -5.36 16.16 15.63
C PRO A 33 -5.78 17.56 16.13
N ALA A 34 -7.04 17.73 16.54
CA ALA A 34 -7.56 18.98 17.10
C ALA A 34 -6.89 19.36 18.43
N ASP A 35 -6.50 18.39 19.26
CA ASP A 35 -5.82 18.63 20.54
C ASP A 35 -4.36 19.05 20.33
N SER A 36 -3.76 18.75 19.18
CA SER A 36 -2.41 19.17 18.79
C SER A 36 -2.38 20.51 18.04
N GLY A 37 -3.54 21.15 17.84
CA GLY A 37 -3.67 22.37 17.04
C GLY A 37 -3.67 22.13 15.52
N GLU A 38 -3.81 20.89 15.10
CA GLU A 38 -3.91 20.50 13.69
C GLU A 38 -5.37 20.59 13.20
N VAL A 39 -5.54 20.93 11.94
CA VAL A 39 -6.86 20.97 11.29
C VAL A 39 -6.90 19.93 10.18
N GLU A 40 -7.87 19.04 10.23
CA GLU A 40 -8.09 18.05 9.17
C GLU A 40 -8.48 18.74 7.86
N ILE A 41 -7.77 18.45 6.78
CA ILE A 41 -8.06 18.96 5.43
C ILE A 41 -8.81 17.89 4.65
N LYS A 42 -10.04 18.20 4.24
CA LYS A 42 -10.80 17.36 3.30
C LYS A 42 -10.46 17.77 1.87
N THR A 43 -9.61 16.99 1.24
CA THR A 43 -9.22 17.21 -0.17
C THR A 43 -10.15 16.42 -1.11
N PRO A 44 -10.70 17.02 -2.18
CA PRO A 44 -11.45 16.27 -3.17
C PRO A 44 -10.63 15.13 -3.79
N CYS A 45 -11.27 14.03 -4.15
CA CYS A 45 -10.63 12.85 -4.76
C CYS A 45 -9.51 12.23 -3.90
N SER A 46 -9.57 12.35 -2.56
CA SER A 46 -8.55 11.83 -1.65
C SER A 46 -9.20 11.24 -0.39
N GLY A 47 -9.96 10.22 -0.50
CA GLY A 47 -10.52 9.46 0.61
C GLY A 47 -10.03 8.02 0.56
N SER A 48 -10.41 7.18 1.51
CA SER A 48 -10.08 5.75 1.51
C SER A 48 -10.58 5.03 0.27
N GLU A 49 -11.69 5.51 -0.30
CA GLU A 49 -12.27 5.02 -1.55
C GLU A 49 -11.38 5.23 -2.78
N PHE A 50 -10.43 6.19 -2.71
CA PHE A 50 -9.46 6.50 -3.76
C PHE A 50 -8.08 5.88 -3.52
N ASN A 51 -7.90 5.11 -2.45
CA ASN A 51 -6.67 4.37 -2.22
C ASN A 51 -6.61 3.11 -3.09
N SER A 52 -5.40 2.73 -3.48
CA SER A 52 -5.15 1.43 -4.11
C SER A 52 -5.56 0.29 -3.18
N ASN A 53 -6.00 -0.82 -3.76
CA ASN A 53 -6.40 -2.03 -3.03
C ASN A 53 -6.02 -3.30 -3.81
N SER A 54 -6.37 -4.46 -3.29
CA SER A 54 -6.07 -5.77 -3.89
C SER A 54 -6.67 -6.00 -5.29
N LYS A 55 -7.54 -5.10 -5.78
CA LYS A 55 -8.20 -5.23 -7.09
C LYS A 55 -7.72 -4.20 -8.11
N ALA A 56 -7.31 -3.01 -7.64
CA ALA A 56 -6.95 -1.90 -8.52
C ALA A 56 -5.89 -1.00 -7.90
N LEU A 57 -5.02 -0.47 -8.75
CA LEU A 57 -4.12 0.62 -8.41
C LEU A 57 -4.82 1.94 -8.66
N ARG A 58 -4.66 2.88 -7.73
CA ARG A 58 -5.21 4.23 -7.80
C ARG A 58 -4.16 5.26 -7.47
N PHE A 59 -4.25 6.43 -8.07
CA PHE A 59 -3.41 7.55 -7.73
C PHE A 59 -4.17 8.86 -7.88
N SER A 60 -4.22 9.63 -6.78
CA SER A 60 -4.84 10.96 -6.74
C SER A 60 -3.78 12.03 -6.88
N ALA A 61 -4.07 13.08 -7.64
CA ALA A 61 -3.17 14.20 -7.82
C ALA A 61 -3.92 15.54 -7.91
N ILE A 62 -3.17 16.62 -7.72
CA ILE A 62 -3.66 18.00 -7.76
C ILE A 62 -2.80 18.78 -8.74
N GLY A 63 -3.43 19.58 -9.60
CA GLY A 63 -2.76 20.57 -10.44
C GLY A 63 -3.28 21.96 -10.13
N GLU A 64 -2.40 22.95 -10.09
CA GLU A 64 -2.77 24.36 -9.91
C GLU A 64 -2.21 25.22 -11.04
N SER A 65 -3.01 26.15 -11.54
CA SER A 65 -2.61 27.12 -12.56
C SER A 65 -3.58 28.29 -12.61
N MET A 66 -3.16 29.42 -13.19
CA MET A 66 -4.04 30.53 -13.56
C MET A 66 -5.02 30.15 -14.69
N ASP A 67 -4.67 29.13 -15.49
CA ASP A 67 -5.50 28.60 -16.55
C ASP A 67 -6.08 27.23 -16.16
N GLN A 68 -7.40 27.07 -16.29
CA GLN A 68 -8.11 25.86 -15.86
C GLN A 68 -7.64 24.60 -16.60
N MET A 69 -7.42 24.69 -17.93
CA MET A 69 -7.00 23.53 -18.72
C MET A 69 -5.56 23.14 -18.40
N THR A 70 -4.73 24.11 -18.09
CA THR A 70 -3.36 23.86 -17.62
C THR A 70 -3.36 23.20 -16.23
N ALA A 71 -4.23 23.63 -15.32
CA ALA A 71 -4.40 22.97 -14.03
C ALA A 71 -4.83 21.50 -14.22
N LYS A 72 -5.79 21.22 -15.11
CA LYS A 72 -6.21 19.88 -15.48
C LYS A 72 -5.05 19.04 -16.03
N LYS A 73 -4.30 19.58 -16.99
CA LYS A 73 -3.15 18.87 -17.59
C LYS A 73 -2.09 18.52 -16.56
N LYS A 74 -1.78 19.42 -15.62
CA LYS A 74 -0.85 19.16 -14.52
C LYS A 74 -1.34 18.02 -13.63
N ALA A 75 -2.60 18.09 -13.16
CA ALA A 75 -3.18 17.04 -12.33
C ALA A 75 -3.14 15.65 -13.01
N MET A 76 -3.53 15.60 -14.29
CA MET A 76 -3.52 14.36 -15.09
C MET A 76 -2.10 13.81 -15.29
N SER A 77 -1.12 14.69 -15.52
CA SER A 77 0.29 14.29 -15.66
C SER A 77 0.84 13.70 -14.37
N GLU A 78 0.62 14.36 -13.25
CA GLU A 78 1.04 13.88 -11.92
C GLU A 78 0.34 12.57 -11.54
N ALA A 79 -0.97 12.46 -11.80
CA ALA A 79 -1.70 11.22 -11.52
C ALA A 79 -1.17 10.03 -12.34
N ARG A 80 -0.87 10.25 -13.63
CA ARG A 80 -0.27 9.21 -14.48
C ARG A 80 1.15 8.84 -14.03
N ALA A 81 1.97 9.82 -13.65
CA ALA A 81 3.31 9.55 -13.15
C ALA A 81 3.29 8.72 -11.85
N GLY A 82 2.40 9.07 -10.91
CA GLY A 82 2.22 8.32 -9.69
C GLY A 82 1.70 6.90 -9.93
N LEU A 83 0.71 6.75 -10.82
CA LEU A 83 0.17 5.45 -11.19
C LEU A 83 1.25 4.58 -11.88
N ALA A 84 2.09 5.17 -12.76
CA ALA A 84 3.23 4.49 -13.36
C ALA A 84 4.21 3.96 -12.31
N GLY A 85 4.51 4.76 -11.29
CA GLY A 85 5.35 4.34 -10.16
C GLY A 85 4.75 3.16 -9.39
N ALA A 86 3.44 3.19 -9.14
CA ALA A 86 2.73 2.09 -8.48
C ALA A 86 2.76 0.80 -9.31
N ILE A 87 2.50 0.88 -10.62
CA ILE A 87 2.59 -0.27 -11.54
C ILE A 87 4.02 -0.83 -11.56
N ASN A 88 5.03 0.04 -11.66
CA ASN A 88 6.43 -0.38 -11.67
C ASN A 88 6.80 -1.14 -10.39
N THR A 89 6.39 -0.64 -9.23
CA THR A 89 6.64 -1.30 -7.94
C THR A 89 5.97 -2.68 -7.88
N LEU A 90 4.71 -2.77 -8.30
CA LEU A 90 3.98 -4.03 -8.35
C LEU A 90 4.66 -5.04 -9.28
N VAL A 91 4.89 -4.65 -10.55
CA VAL A 91 5.43 -5.56 -11.58
C VAL A 91 6.84 -6.03 -11.21
N LYS A 92 7.67 -5.14 -10.64
CA LYS A 92 8.99 -5.51 -10.13
C LYS A 92 8.89 -6.53 -9.00
N GLY A 93 8.04 -6.28 -7.98
CA GLY A 93 7.84 -7.20 -6.87
C GLY A 93 7.37 -8.58 -7.33
N VAL A 94 6.41 -8.62 -8.26
CA VAL A 94 5.92 -9.87 -8.86
C VAL A 94 7.04 -10.61 -9.61
N THR A 95 7.80 -9.91 -10.45
CA THR A 95 8.90 -10.48 -11.24
C THR A 95 9.98 -11.06 -10.34
N ASP A 96 10.42 -10.28 -9.34
CA ASP A 96 11.44 -10.71 -8.38
C ASP A 96 11.03 -12.00 -7.66
N ASN A 97 9.79 -12.06 -7.17
CA ASN A 97 9.29 -13.22 -6.45
C ASN A 97 9.04 -14.42 -7.37
N TYR A 98 8.57 -14.18 -8.59
CA TYR A 98 8.40 -15.23 -9.59
C TYR A 98 9.74 -15.88 -9.95
N VAL A 99 10.77 -15.09 -10.25
CA VAL A 99 12.11 -15.59 -10.61
C VAL A 99 12.79 -16.26 -9.42
N LYS A 100 12.68 -15.71 -8.21
CA LYS A 100 13.22 -16.34 -6.99
C LYS A 100 12.63 -17.71 -6.72
N SER A 101 11.34 -17.91 -6.99
CA SER A 101 10.62 -19.16 -6.74
C SER A 101 10.84 -20.24 -7.79
N GLY A 102 11.56 -19.94 -8.89
CA GLY A 102 11.84 -20.86 -9.98
C GLY A 102 13.30 -21.38 -10.00
N ASN A 103 13.48 -22.55 -10.63
CA ASN A 103 14.79 -23.10 -10.92
C ASN A 103 15.15 -22.75 -12.37
N TYR A 104 15.72 -21.57 -12.58
CA TYR A 104 16.15 -21.11 -13.89
C TYR A 104 17.68 -21.19 -14.01
N ASN A 105 18.18 -21.63 -15.16
CA ASN A 105 19.62 -21.80 -15.39
C ASN A 105 20.38 -20.46 -15.43
N ASN A 106 19.74 -19.40 -15.94
CA ASN A 106 20.32 -18.06 -16.03
C ASN A 106 19.37 -16.99 -15.51
N LYS A 107 19.34 -16.83 -14.18
CA LYS A 107 18.45 -15.86 -13.52
C LYS A 107 18.75 -14.40 -13.86
N GLU A 108 20.02 -14.06 -14.10
CA GLU A 108 20.41 -12.67 -14.42
C GLU A 108 19.91 -12.25 -15.81
N GLU A 109 20.03 -13.11 -16.80
CA GLU A 109 19.53 -12.85 -18.14
C GLU A 109 18.01 -12.77 -18.15
N LEU A 110 17.35 -13.70 -17.44
CA LEU A 110 15.91 -13.69 -17.28
C LEU A 110 15.43 -12.37 -16.64
N MET A 111 16.07 -11.90 -15.57
CA MET A 111 15.75 -10.62 -14.93
C MET A 111 15.90 -9.43 -15.89
N LYS A 112 16.97 -9.37 -16.68
CA LYS A 112 17.16 -8.29 -17.69
C LYS A 112 16.04 -8.28 -18.73
N ASN A 113 15.63 -9.46 -19.19
CA ASN A 113 14.54 -9.58 -20.16
C ASN A 113 13.20 -9.11 -19.56
N TYR A 114 12.94 -9.43 -18.30
CA TYR A 114 11.76 -8.93 -17.56
C TYR A 114 11.80 -7.41 -17.36
N GLU A 115 12.96 -6.83 -17.04
CA GLU A 115 13.10 -5.37 -16.87
C GLU A 115 12.81 -4.61 -18.17
N GLY A 116 13.28 -5.13 -19.30
CA GLY A 116 12.97 -4.57 -20.63
C GLY A 116 11.45 -4.58 -20.92
N MET A 117 10.80 -5.71 -20.65
CA MET A 117 9.36 -5.87 -20.82
C MET A 117 8.55 -4.97 -19.88
N ASN A 118 8.95 -4.80 -18.62
CA ASN A 118 8.21 -4.04 -17.62
C ASN A 118 7.94 -2.60 -18.09
N ARG A 119 8.88 -1.95 -18.75
CA ARG A 119 8.71 -0.59 -19.28
C ARG A 119 7.58 -0.52 -20.29
N GLU A 120 7.48 -1.50 -21.17
CA GLU A 120 6.41 -1.56 -22.19
C GLU A 120 5.06 -1.87 -21.55
N VAL A 121 5.02 -2.79 -20.58
CA VAL A 121 3.81 -3.10 -19.82
C VAL A 121 3.27 -1.86 -19.11
N ILE A 122 4.14 -1.07 -18.45
CA ILE A 122 3.74 0.17 -17.76
C ILE A 122 3.09 1.14 -18.75
N ASN A 123 3.75 1.40 -19.88
CA ASN A 123 3.24 2.35 -20.88
C ASN A 123 1.88 1.92 -21.45
N GLN A 124 1.71 0.63 -21.77
CA GLN A 124 0.43 0.12 -22.28
C GLN A 124 -0.66 0.12 -21.22
N SER A 125 -0.32 -0.26 -19.98
CA SER A 125 -1.27 -0.26 -18.87
C SER A 125 -1.79 1.15 -18.56
N LEU A 126 -0.90 2.16 -18.58
CA LEU A 126 -1.30 3.56 -18.37
C LEU A 126 -2.32 4.07 -19.40
N ALA A 127 -2.27 3.58 -20.63
CA ALA A 127 -3.26 3.93 -21.66
C ALA A 127 -4.67 3.42 -21.32
N GLY A 128 -4.79 2.32 -20.55
CA GLY A 128 -6.05 1.75 -20.07
C GLY A 128 -6.55 2.36 -18.75
N SER A 129 -5.84 3.31 -18.16
CA SER A 129 -6.29 3.95 -16.91
C SER A 129 -7.52 4.81 -17.11
N VAL A 130 -8.43 4.78 -16.13
CA VAL A 130 -9.70 5.52 -16.14
C VAL A 130 -9.72 6.58 -15.04
N VAL A 131 -10.43 7.69 -15.30
CA VAL A 131 -10.68 8.74 -14.29
C VAL A 131 -11.87 8.29 -13.44
N ILE A 132 -11.66 8.09 -12.14
CA ILE A 132 -12.72 7.71 -11.20
C ILE A 132 -13.20 8.88 -10.33
N CYS A 133 -12.43 9.95 -10.25
CA CYS A 133 -12.82 11.19 -9.60
C CYS A 133 -12.18 12.39 -10.31
N GLU A 134 -12.97 13.44 -10.50
CA GLU A 134 -12.52 14.70 -11.11
C GLU A 134 -13.27 15.87 -10.47
N LYS A 135 -12.54 16.89 -9.97
CA LYS A 135 -13.11 18.12 -9.39
C LYS A 135 -12.24 19.32 -9.76
N ALA A 136 -12.88 20.43 -10.06
CA ALA A 136 -12.24 21.72 -10.26
C ALA A 136 -12.71 22.74 -9.23
N THR A 137 -11.80 23.56 -8.73
CA THR A 137 -12.09 24.67 -7.80
C THR A 137 -11.32 25.92 -8.20
N VAL A 138 -11.76 27.07 -7.71
CA VAL A 138 -11.08 28.37 -7.86
C VAL A 138 -10.65 28.86 -6.48
N ILE A 139 -9.42 29.30 -6.35
CA ILE A 139 -8.89 29.98 -5.16
C ILE A 139 -9.31 31.44 -5.24
N LYS A 140 -10.27 31.86 -4.40
CA LYS A 140 -10.85 33.21 -4.46
C LYS A 140 -9.82 34.33 -4.29
N SER A 141 -8.76 34.11 -3.51
CA SER A 141 -7.72 35.12 -3.23
C SER A 141 -6.75 35.35 -4.40
N SER A 142 -6.46 34.32 -5.20
CA SER A 142 -5.50 34.43 -6.31
C SER A 142 -6.12 34.32 -7.69
N GLY A 143 -7.37 33.83 -7.79
CA GLY A 143 -8.01 33.49 -9.06
C GLY A 143 -7.50 32.22 -9.71
N ASN A 144 -6.52 31.52 -9.09
CA ASN A 144 -5.98 30.28 -9.63
C ASN A 144 -7.01 29.13 -9.57
N TYR A 145 -6.94 28.27 -10.58
CA TYR A 145 -7.71 27.01 -10.60
C TYR A 145 -6.91 25.90 -9.96
N LYS A 146 -7.58 25.12 -9.08
CA LYS A 146 -7.11 23.80 -8.63
C LYS A 146 -7.94 22.71 -9.28
N TYR A 147 -7.26 21.71 -9.78
CA TYR A 147 -7.86 20.54 -10.41
C TYR A 147 -7.44 19.30 -9.65
N TYR A 148 -8.42 18.52 -9.19
CA TYR A 148 -8.22 17.28 -8.44
C TYR A 148 -8.63 16.12 -9.34
N VAL A 149 -7.84 15.06 -9.38
CA VAL A 149 -8.13 13.88 -10.18
C VAL A 149 -7.69 12.63 -9.43
N CYS A 150 -8.43 11.55 -9.59
CA CYS A 150 -7.98 10.21 -9.24
C CYS A 150 -8.09 9.30 -10.47
N LEU A 151 -7.00 8.62 -10.79
CA LEU A 151 -6.93 7.60 -11.84
C LEU A 151 -6.97 6.21 -11.21
N GLU A 152 -7.60 5.29 -11.90
CA GLU A 152 -7.64 3.87 -11.55
C GLU A 152 -7.18 3.00 -12.71
N LEU A 153 -6.50 1.90 -12.37
CA LEU A 153 -6.17 0.82 -13.28
C LEU A 153 -6.42 -0.53 -12.62
N GLY A 154 -7.23 -1.37 -13.25
CA GLY A 154 -7.54 -2.70 -12.76
C GLY A 154 -6.32 -3.63 -12.74
N GLY A 155 -6.17 -4.41 -11.67
CA GLY A 155 -5.10 -5.42 -11.58
C GLY A 155 -5.20 -6.48 -12.68
N SER A 156 -6.43 -6.85 -13.07
CA SER A 156 -6.68 -7.76 -14.20
C SER A 156 -6.11 -7.25 -15.52
N ASP A 157 -6.21 -5.94 -15.76
CA ASP A 157 -5.73 -5.32 -17.00
C ASP A 157 -4.20 -5.30 -17.04
N ILE A 158 -3.56 -5.04 -15.90
CA ILE A 158 -2.09 -5.13 -15.76
C ILE A 158 -1.64 -6.57 -16.03
N LEU A 159 -2.26 -7.56 -15.39
CA LEU A 159 -1.92 -8.97 -15.58
C LEU A 159 -2.11 -9.41 -17.04
N GLN A 160 -3.15 -8.95 -17.70
CA GLN A 160 -3.39 -9.24 -19.12
C GLN A 160 -2.30 -8.65 -20.01
N GLN A 161 -1.88 -7.40 -19.77
CA GLN A 161 -0.77 -6.79 -20.52
C GLN A 161 0.53 -7.56 -20.31
N ILE A 162 0.83 -7.98 -19.08
CA ILE A 162 2.00 -8.82 -18.80
C ILE A 162 1.90 -10.13 -19.55
N ASN A 163 0.77 -10.84 -19.47
CA ASN A 163 0.57 -12.12 -20.15
C ASN A 163 0.76 -12.00 -21.66
N ASN A 164 0.18 -10.95 -22.28
CA ASN A 164 0.34 -10.70 -23.71
C ASN A 164 1.81 -10.49 -24.12
N LYS A 165 2.58 -9.75 -23.30
CA LYS A 165 4.00 -9.51 -23.57
C LYS A 165 4.84 -10.77 -23.39
N MET A 166 4.59 -11.55 -22.33
CA MET A 166 5.28 -12.79 -22.04
C MET A 166 5.09 -13.83 -23.14
N THR A 167 3.84 -14.01 -23.60
CA THR A 167 3.50 -15.01 -24.63
C THR A 167 3.97 -14.63 -26.02
N ASN A 168 4.12 -13.33 -26.31
CA ASN A 168 4.60 -12.82 -27.59
C ASN A 168 6.13 -12.66 -27.67
N ASN A 169 6.85 -12.86 -26.58
CA ASN A 169 8.31 -12.79 -26.54
C ASN A 169 8.89 -14.22 -26.47
N GLU A 170 9.58 -14.64 -27.52
CA GLU A 170 10.10 -16.00 -27.63
C GLU A 170 11.10 -16.35 -26.51
N GLN A 171 11.91 -15.40 -26.06
CA GLN A 171 12.89 -15.61 -25.00
C GLN A 171 12.22 -15.78 -23.61
N LEU A 172 11.14 -15.03 -23.33
CA LEU A 172 10.41 -15.09 -22.07
C LEU A 172 9.42 -16.24 -22.01
N LYS A 173 8.85 -16.61 -23.17
CA LYS A 173 7.81 -17.64 -23.30
C LYS A 173 8.29 -19.02 -22.80
N VAL A 174 9.56 -19.35 -22.98
CA VAL A 174 10.12 -20.67 -22.63
C VAL A 174 10.04 -20.94 -21.13
N ASP A 175 10.31 -19.93 -20.32
CA ASP A 175 10.35 -20.03 -18.84
C ASP A 175 9.08 -19.49 -18.18
N TYR A 176 8.09 -19.08 -18.98
CA TYR A 176 6.86 -18.46 -18.46
C TYR A 176 5.78 -19.50 -18.15
N ASN A 177 5.35 -19.53 -16.89
CA ASN A 177 4.18 -20.28 -16.44
C ASN A 177 3.11 -19.29 -15.96
N TYR A 178 2.04 -19.14 -16.72
CA TYR A 178 0.97 -18.19 -16.46
C TYR A 178 0.33 -18.38 -15.08
N GLU A 179 -0.05 -19.61 -14.71
CA GLU A 179 -0.75 -19.85 -13.45
C GLU A 179 0.14 -19.54 -12.23
N LYS A 180 1.42 -19.87 -12.31
CA LYS A 180 2.40 -19.52 -11.29
C LYS A 180 2.60 -18.00 -11.20
N TYR A 181 2.74 -17.32 -12.35
CA TYR A 181 2.89 -15.87 -12.38
C TYR A 181 1.64 -15.15 -11.83
N LYS A 182 0.45 -15.57 -12.27
CA LYS A 182 -0.84 -15.07 -11.78
C LYS A 182 -1.00 -15.22 -10.27
N LYS A 183 -0.60 -16.37 -9.72
CA LYS A 183 -0.60 -16.60 -8.27
C LYS A 183 0.28 -15.57 -7.56
N THR A 184 1.54 -15.41 -7.99
CA THR A 184 2.47 -14.42 -7.44
C THR A 184 1.94 -12.99 -7.59
N PHE A 185 1.33 -12.67 -8.74
CA PHE A 185 0.69 -11.37 -8.97
C PHE A 185 -0.43 -11.08 -7.98
N ASN A 186 -1.32 -12.04 -7.75
CA ASN A 186 -2.42 -11.89 -6.80
C ASN A 186 -1.93 -11.78 -5.35
N GLU A 187 -0.85 -12.47 -4.98
CA GLU A 187 -0.19 -12.34 -3.69
C GLU A 187 0.38 -10.93 -3.47
N GLU A 188 1.04 -10.34 -4.49
CA GLU A 188 1.56 -8.98 -4.42
C GLU A 188 0.43 -7.93 -4.40
N MET A 189 -0.61 -8.11 -5.23
CA MET A 189 -1.80 -7.25 -5.18
C MET A 189 -2.50 -7.32 -3.82
N GLY A 190 -2.53 -8.49 -3.19
CA GLY A 190 -3.11 -8.69 -1.86
C GLY A 190 -2.42 -7.92 -0.73
N LYS A 191 -1.16 -7.50 -0.92
CA LYS A 191 -0.41 -6.67 0.05
C LYS A 191 -0.74 -5.17 -0.07
N ILE A 192 -1.38 -4.77 -1.17
CA ILE A 192 -1.70 -3.36 -1.42
C ILE A 192 -2.92 -2.95 -0.61
N GLY A 193 -2.79 -1.88 0.18
CA GLY A 193 -3.88 -1.33 0.99
C GLY A 193 -4.11 -2.04 2.33
N GLN A 194 -3.13 -2.85 2.77
CA GLN A 194 -3.12 -3.41 4.13
C GLN A 194 -2.45 -2.47 5.12
#